data_1f24f19bdcd6e4f6bb94357b68481ca0
#
_entry.id   1f24f19bdcd6e4f6bb94357b68481ca0
#
_cell.length_a   1.000
_cell.length_b   1.000
_cell.length_c   1.000
_cell.angle_alpha   90.00
_cell.angle_beta   90.00
_cell.angle_gamma   90.00
#
_symmetry.space_group_name_H-M   'P 1'
#
loop_
_entity.id
_entity.type
_entity.pdbx_description
1 polymer ?
#
loop_
_entity_poly.entity_id
_entity_poly.type
_entity_poly.pdbx_seq_one_letter_code
_entity_poly.pdbx_strand_id
1 'polypeptide(L)'
;SASLFTTAPNASGTTWSFMDRNLGALTVERGSFDSHGLLYQWGRKDPFPGTTAFTIMNEDYTYEVDGEPEVYDIDNRVLPKFGLTAEFHGTIEKSVQNPAVFYAMTYKHTGVEDEYGEEIVENDYKTGDWVDVSNDDYWGGESRKKTIYDPCPVGYKVPVCDADGNTPYAWLVYTAGKWDEANRGFEQEGQWFPTTGTRAYASGGLDYTEANPYSGLWIGTKGKASDNLELYPDLYGQYMFIIDSKRMLKVSKDKRSQGMSLRCVKE
;
A
#
# COMPACT_ATOMS: atom_id res chain seq x y z
N SER A 1 12.30 -4.96 -20.04
CA SER A 1 10.86 -5.32 -19.92
C SER A 1 10.68 -6.24 -18.73
N ALA A 2 9.63 -6.02 -17.93
CA ALA A 2 9.28 -6.95 -16.86
C ALA A 2 8.89 -8.31 -17.45
N SER A 3 9.33 -9.40 -16.80
CA SER A 3 8.83 -10.74 -17.10
C SER A 3 7.41 -10.90 -16.54
N LEU A 4 6.67 -11.88 -17.04
CA LEU A 4 5.34 -12.20 -16.53
C LEU A 4 5.38 -13.55 -15.83
N PHE A 5 4.68 -13.63 -14.72
CA PHE A 5 4.35 -14.86 -14.04
C PHE A 5 2.83 -15.09 -14.09
N THR A 6 2.40 -16.23 -14.58
CA THR A 6 0.98 -16.56 -14.64
C THR A 6 0.66 -17.60 -13.58
N THR A 7 -0.32 -17.30 -12.72
CA THR A 7 -0.78 -18.22 -11.68
C THR A 7 -1.45 -19.44 -12.26
N ALA A 8 -1.47 -20.53 -11.51
CA ALA A 8 -2.39 -21.62 -11.79
C ALA A 8 -3.84 -21.11 -11.75
N PRO A 9 -4.77 -21.77 -12.47
CA PRO A 9 -6.19 -21.45 -12.37
C PRO A 9 -6.69 -21.65 -10.95
N ASN A 10 -7.50 -20.71 -10.46
CA ASN A 10 -8.23 -20.90 -9.21
C ASN A 10 -9.46 -21.82 -9.40
N ALA A 11 -10.28 -21.96 -8.36
CA ALA A 11 -11.47 -22.82 -8.39
C ALA A 11 -12.51 -22.41 -9.46
N SER A 12 -12.55 -21.11 -9.82
CA SER A 12 -13.40 -20.58 -10.92
C SER A 12 -12.72 -20.58 -12.30
N GLY A 13 -11.52 -21.14 -12.40
CA GLY A 13 -10.75 -21.20 -13.65
C GLY A 13 -10.04 -19.89 -14.01
N THR A 14 -10.09 -18.88 -13.14
CA THR A 14 -9.42 -17.60 -13.37
C THR A 14 -7.92 -17.69 -13.11
N THR A 15 -7.13 -17.07 -14.00
CA THR A 15 -5.68 -16.92 -13.88
C THR A 15 -5.32 -15.44 -13.87
N TRP A 16 -4.20 -15.10 -13.23
CA TRP A 16 -3.62 -13.75 -13.28
C TRP A 16 -2.18 -13.83 -13.76
N SER A 17 -1.81 -12.93 -14.67
CA SER A 17 -0.42 -12.79 -15.14
C SER A 17 0.19 -11.56 -14.49
N PHE A 18 0.97 -11.76 -13.43
CA PHE A 18 1.63 -10.70 -12.68
C PHE A 18 2.92 -10.25 -13.35
N MET A 19 3.26 -8.98 -13.18
CA MET A 19 4.64 -8.52 -13.36
C MET A 19 5.55 -9.20 -12.34
N ASP A 20 6.81 -9.40 -12.70
CA ASP A 20 7.83 -10.06 -11.85
C ASP A 20 8.26 -9.21 -10.65
N ARG A 21 7.83 -7.96 -10.57
CA ARG A 21 8.24 -6.97 -9.55
C ARG A 21 7.11 -6.04 -9.15
N ASN A 22 7.28 -5.37 -8.03
CA ASN A 22 6.39 -4.30 -7.59
C ASN A 22 6.46 -3.11 -8.55
N LEU A 23 5.38 -2.36 -8.67
CA LEU A 23 5.32 -1.16 -9.53
C LEU A 23 6.32 -0.11 -9.02
N GLY A 24 7.16 0.37 -9.94
CA GLY A 24 8.25 1.30 -9.63
C GLY A 24 9.57 0.64 -9.20
N ALA A 25 9.62 -0.68 -9.03
CA ALA A 25 10.87 -1.38 -8.74
C ALA A 25 11.81 -1.41 -9.96
N LEU A 26 13.09 -1.14 -9.72
CA LEU A 26 14.12 -1.11 -10.75
C LEU A 26 14.70 -2.50 -11.04
N THR A 27 14.69 -3.38 -10.05
CA THR A 27 15.22 -4.74 -10.13
C THR A 27 14.30 -5.78 -9.49
N VAL A 28 14.61 -7.06 -9.68
CA VAL A 28 14.05 -8.20 -8.96
C VAL A 28 15.06 -8.82 -7.99
N GLU A 29 16.20 -8.19 -7.81
CA GLU A 29 17.28 -8.69 -6.98
C GLU A 29 16.88 -8.74 -5.51
N ARG A 30 17.08 -9.91 -4.89
CA ARG A 30 16.76 -10.16 -3.50
C ARG A 30 17.65 -9.34 -2.58
N GLY A 31 17.07 -8.78 -1.53
CA GLY A 31 17.78 -7.94 -0.56
C GLY A 31 18.15 -6.55 -1.07
N SER A 32 17.88 -6.25 -2.34
CA SER A 32 18.06 -4.90 -2.88
C SER A 32 16.84 -4.02 -2.61
N PHE A 33 17.03 -2.82 -2.07
CA PHE A 33 15.98 -1.81 -1.92
C PHE A 33 15.36 -1.40 -3.26
N ASP A 34 16.12 -1.49 -4.35
CA ASP A 34 15.62 -1.22 -5.70
C ASP A 34 14.54 -2.22 -6.15
N SER A 35 14.38 -3.34 -5.44
CA SER A 35 13.30 -4.30 -5.65
C SER A 35 11.99 -3.92 -4.95
N HIS A 36 12.00 -2.95 -4.04
CA HIS A 36 10.83 -2.59 -3.23
C HIS A 36 9.74 -1.90 -4.06
N GLY A 37 10.12 -1.00 -4.97
CA GLY A 37 9.18 -0.20 -5.74
C GLY A 37 8.62 0.98 -4.95
N LEU A 38 7.47 1.48 -5.39
CA LEU A 38 6.82 2.65 -4.85
C LEU A 38 5.57 2.28 -4.06
N LEU A 39 5.10 3.19 -3.21
CA LEU A 39 3.92 3.02 -2.37
C LEU A 39 2.77 3.88 -2.89
N TYR A 40 1.55 3.38 -2.82
CA TYR A 40 0.35 4.00 -3.37
C TYR A 40 -0.75 4.05 -2.32
N GLN A 41 -1.47 5.15 -2.22
CA GLN A 41 -2.77 5.19 -1.55
C GLN A 41 -3.81 4.50 -2.44
N TRP A 42 -4.73 3.77 -1.85
CA TRP A 42 -5.72 3.01 -2.62
C TRP A 42 -6.58 3.93 -3.48
N GLY A 43 -6.71 3.63 -4.76
CA GLY A 43 -7.45 4.48 -5.71
C GLY A 43 -6.65 5.65 -6.30
N ARG A 44 -5.43 5.92 -5.81
CA ARG A 44 -4.58 7.01 -6.29
C ARG A 44 -3.63 6.56 -7.38
N LYS A 45 -3.40 7.44 -8.36
CA LYS A 45 -2.49 7.16 -9.48
C LYS A 45 -1.03 7.49 -9.15
N ASP A 46 -0.80 8.57 -8.40
CA ASP A 46 0.54 9.06 -8.11
C ASP A 46 1.16 8.29 -6.93
N PRO A 47 2.41 7.84 -7.08
CA PRO A 47 3.11 7.10 -6.05
C PRO A 47 3.80 8.00 -5.02
N PHE A 48 4.17 7.38 -3.91
CA PHE A 48 5.08 7.92 -2.91
C PHE A 48 6.37 7.11 -2.85
N PRO A 49 7.49 7.72 -2.48
CA PRO A 49 8.73 7.00 -2.23
C PRO A 49 8.51 5.91 -1.16
N GLY A 50 9.06 4.73 -1.42
CA GLY A 50 9.13 3.63 -0.47
C GLY A 50 10.45 3.63 0.30
N THR A 51 10.74 2.52 0.96
CA THR A 51 12.01 2.28 1.64
C THR A 51 13.14 2.22 0.64
N THR A 52 14.23 2.94 0.90
CA THR A 52 15.46 2.94 0.11
C THR A 52 16.66 2.69 1.01
N ALA A 53 17.82 2.41 0.42
CA ALA A 53 19.08 2.29 1.17
C ALA A 53 19.37 3.55 2.01
N PHE A 54 18.94 4.72 1.55
CA PHE A 54 19.14 6.00 2.24
C PHE A 54 18.22 6.19 3.45
N THR A 55 17.05 5.60 3.44
CA THR A 55 16.12 5.72 4.58
C THR A 55 16.55 4.91 5.80
N ILE A 56 17.44 3.92 5.63
CA ILE A 56 17.90 3.03 6.72
C ILE A 56 19.20 3.51 7.38
N MET A 57 19.96 4.36 6.72
CA MET A 57 21.26 4.82 7.25
C MET A 57 21.12 5.71 8.50
N ASN A 58 19.95 6.21 8.83
CA ASN A 58 19.70 6.98 10.04
C ASN A 58 19.01 6.08 11.07
N GLU A 59 19.77 5.47 11.97
CA GLU A 59 19.29 4.60 13.04
C GLU A 59 18.33 5.29 14.05
N ASP A 60 18.16 6.59 13.96
CA ASP A 60 17.30 7.41 14.81
C ASP A 60 15.92 7.72 14.20
N TYR A 61 15.36 6.79 13.44
CA TYR A 61 13.94 6.86 13.07
C TYR A 61 13.05 6.64 14.29
N THR A 62 13.18 7.48 15.28
CA THR A 62 12.12 7.75 16.22
C THR A 62 11.10 8.61 15.49
N TYR A 63 9.90 8.14 15.47
CA TYR A 63 8.71 8.78 14.96
C TYR A 63 8.45 10.07 15.76
N GLU A 64 9.18 11.12 15.46
CA GLU A 64 8.80 12.46 15.92
C GLU A 64 7.96 13.09 14.81
N VAL A 65 6.74 13.41 15.13
CA VAL A 65 5.73 14.01 14.24
C VAL A 65 6.22 15.33 13.61
N ASP A 66 7.26 15.93 14.16
CA ASP A 66 7.87 17.19 13.72
C ASP A 66 9.22 17.02 12.98
N GLY A 67 9.74 15.79 12.89
CA GLY A 67 10.99 15.49 12.19
C GLY A 67 10.74 14.90 10.83
N GLU A 68 10.73 15.72 9.77
CA GLU A 68 10.73 15.18 8.41
C GLU A 68 12.03 14.42 8.16
N PRO A 69 11.98 13.19 7.61
CA PRO A 69 13.17 12.44 7.29
C PRO A 69 13.99 13.21 6.26
N GLU A 70 15.22 13.54 6.57
CA GLU A 70 16.16 14.08 5.62
C GLU A 70 16.62 12.95 4.69
N VAL A 71 16.39 13.11 3.40
CA VAL A 71 16.88 12.20 2.39
C VAL A 71 18.22 12.72 1.88
N TYR A 72 19.25 11.89 1.97
CA TYR A 72 20.59 12.22 1.52
C TYR A 72 20.89 11.53 0.18
N ASP A 73 21.62 12.20 -0.68
CA ASP A 73 22.20 11.57 -1.88
C ASP A 73 23.46 10.76 -1.53
N ILE A 74 24.02 10.08 -2.54
CA ILE A 74 25.25 9.28 -2.39
C ILE A 74 26.46 10.10 -1.90
N ASP A 75 26.43 11.42 -2.05
CA ASP A 75 27.47 12.34 -1.62
C ASP A 75 27.16 12.96 -0.24
N ASN A 76 26.20 12.42 0.51
CA ASN A 76 25.69 12.96 1.78
C ASN A 76 25.13 14.40 1.68
N ARG A 77 24.67 14.80 0.51
CA ARG A 77 23.95 16.06 0.37
C ARG A 77 22.49 15.82 0.71
N VAL A 78 21.94 16.70 1.55
CA VAL A 78 20.52 16.72 1.83
C VAL A 78 19.80 16.94 0.48
N LEU A 79 19.10 15.91 0.00
CA LEU A 79 18.22 16.10 -1.14
C LEU A 79 17.12 17.09 -0.72
N PRO A 80 16.69 17.99 -1.63
CA PRO A 80 15.56 18.85 -1.34
C PRO A 80 14.43 17.97 -0.79
N LYS A 81 13.99 18.29 0.40
CA LYS A 81 12.91 17.58 1.08
C LYS A 81 11.79 17.35 0.08
N PHE A 82 11.56 16.11 -0.31
CA PHE A 82 10.25 15.72 -0.75
C PHE A 82 9.38 15.76 0.51
N GLY A 83 9.04 16.98 0.91
CA GLY A 83 8.15 17.20 2.02
C GLY A 83 6.85 16.50 1.68
N LEU A 84 6.66 15.30 2.23
CA LEU A 84 5.33 14.73 2.28
C LEU A 84 4.58 15.56 3.31
N THR A 85 4.01 16.66 2.86
CA THR A 85 3.05 17.37 3.68
C THR A 85 1.84 16.46 3.80
N ALA A 86 1.51 16.04 5.00
CA ALA A 86 0.26 15.37 5.24
C ALA A 86 -0.85 16.43 5.28
N GLU A 87 -1.82 16.30 4.38
CA GLU A 87 -3.02 17.12 4.37
C GLU A 87 -4.25 16.25 4.57
N PHE A 88 -5.34 16.88 4.97
CA PHE A 88 -6.64 16.25 5.11
C PHE A 88 -7.55 16.71 3.96
N HIS A 89 -8.68 16.02 3.77
CA HIS A 89 -9.67 16.36 2.75
C HIS A 89 -9.11 16.36 1.33
N GLY A 90 -8.50 15.23 0.94
CA GLY A 90 -8.03 15.02 -0.41
C GLY A 90 -9.15 14.97 -1.44
N THR A 91 -8.86 15.40 -2.65
CA THR A 91 -9.69 15.14 -3.83
C THR A 91 -8.79 14.65 -4.96
N ILE A 92 -9.38 14.05 -5.99
CA ILE A 92 -8.61 13.64 -7.17
C ILE A 92 -7.89 14.85 -7.79
N GLU A 93 -8.58 15.99 -7.91
CA GLU A 93 -8.00 17.22 -8.47
C GLU A 93 -6.81 17.71 -7.65
N LYS A 94 -6.95 17.75 -6.32
CA LYS A 94 -5.86 18.13 -5.41
C LYS A 94 -4.68 17.17 -5.54
N SER A 95 -4.92 15.87 -5.63
CA SER A 95 -3.85 14.87 -5.75
C SER A 95 -3.06 15.01 -7.06
N VAL A 96 -3.74 15.34 -8.17
CA VAL A 96 -3.09 15.59 -9.46
C VAL A 96 -2.30 16.90 -9.46
N GLN A 97 -2.82 17.95 -8.81
CA GLN A 97 -2.14 19.25 -8.69
C GLN A 97 -0.94 19.18 -7.74
N ASN A 98 -1.02 18.35 -6.71
CA ASN A 98 -0.03 18.24 -5.65
C ASN A 98 0.36 16.75 -5.43
N PRO A 99 1.07 16.12 -6.38
CA PRO A 99 1.36 14.68 -6.33
C PRO A 99 2.26 14.28 -5.15
N ALA A 100 3.02 15.22 -4.58
CA ALA A 100 3.88 15.00 -3.42
C ALA A 100 3.14 15.13 -2.06
N VAL A 101 1.88 15.58 -2.05
CA VAL A 101 1.08 15.68 -0.83
C VAL A 101 0.44 14.35 -0.51
N PHE A 102 0.64 13.87 0.71
CA PHE A 102 -0.01 12.68 1.25
C PHE A 102 -1.34 13.10 1.90
N TYR A 103 -2.45 12.56 1.41
CA TYR A 103 -3.75 12.86 2.02
C TYR A 103 -4.06 11.86 3.12
N ALA A 104 -3.86 12.30 4.35
CA ALA A 104 -4.08 11.48 5.54
C ALA A 104 -5.57 11.25 5.81
N MET A 105 -5.84 10.22 6.59
CA MET A 105 -7.16 9.99 7.14
C MET A 105 -7.55 11.12 8.08
N THR A 106 -8.73 11.70 7.87
CA THR A 106 -9.24 12.79 8.70
C THR A 106 -9.83 12.26 10.02
N TYR A 107 -9.55 12.96 11.11
CA TYR A 107 -10.26 12.80 12.37
C TYR A 107 -11.22 13.99 12.52
N LYS A 108 -12.42 13.72 12.96
CA LYS A 108 -13.37 14.76 13.31
C LYS A 108 -13.15 15.15 14.77
N HIS A 109 -12.70 16.37 14.98
CA HIS A 109 -12.69 16.97 16.29
C HIS A 109 -14.14 17.26 16.71
N THR A 110 -14.57 16.72 17.84
CA THR A 110 -15.96 16.91 18.30
C THR A 110 -16.17 18.22 19.02
N GLY A 111 -15.10 18.86 19.48
CA GLY A 111 -15.13 20.01 20.37
C GLY A 111 -15.65 19.67 21.76
N VAL A 112 -15.78 18.39 22.07
CA VAL A 112 -16.20 17.88 23.40
C VAL A 112 -15.00 17.28 24.09
N GLU A 113 -14.72 17.68 25.32
CA GLU A 113 -13.66 17.10 26.15
C GLU A 113 -14.22 15.91 26.95
N ASP A 114 -13.38 14.91 27.16
CA ASP A 114 -13.66 13.79 28.05
C ASP A 114 -13.49 14.19 29.52
N GLU A 115 -13.68 13.26 30.44
CA GLU A 115 -13.56 13.48 31.88
C GLU A 115 -12.11 13.84 32.32
N TYR A 116 -11.13 13.70 31.44
CA TYR A 116 -9.71 14.04 31.68
C TYR A 116 -9.33 15.37 31.01
N GLY A 117 -10.25 16.04 30.31
CA GLY A 117 -10.01 17.28 29.59
C GLY A 117 -9.34 17.07 28.22
N GLU A 118 -9.32 15.86 27.71
CA GLU A 118 -8.86 15.57 26.37
C GLU A 118 -10.03 15.65 25.38
N GLU A 119 -9.80 16.30 24.25
CA GLU A 119 -10.81 16.42 23.22
C GLU A 119 -11.19 15.04 22.65
N ILE A 120 -12.46 14.69 22.69
CA ILE A 120 -12.96 13.48 22.08
C ILE A 120 -12.85 13.61 20.55
N VAL A 121 -11.96 12.82 19.99
CA VAL A 121 -11.80 12.71 18.55
C VAL A 121 -12.66 11.56 18.06
N GLU A 122 -13.74 11.87 17.38
CA GLU A 122 -14.53 10.86 16.69
C GLU A 122 -13.89 10.56 15.34
N ASN A 123 -13.72 9.27 15.03
CA ASN A 123 -13.49 8.88 13.65
C ASN A 123 -14.71 9.34 12.82
N ASP A 124 -14.54 10.36 12.00
CA ASP A 124 -15.58 10.68 11.02
C ASP A 124 -15.72 9.45 10.11
N TYR A 125 -16.95 8.98 9.94
CA TYR A 125 -17.29 7.75 9.20
C TYR A 125 -16.82 7.74 7.75
N LYS A 126 -16.34 8.87 7.23
CA LYS A 126 -15.75 9.05 5.91
C LYS A 126 -14.22 9.00 5.89
N THR A 127 -13.57 8.73 7.01
CA THR A 127 -12.16 9.04 7.22
C THR A 127 -11.18 7.90 6.95
N GLY A 128 -11.63 6.71 6.64
CA GLY A 128 -10.74 5.60 6.21
C GLY A 128 -10.16 5.79 4.80
N ASP A 129 -10.71 6.74 4.04
CA ASP A 129 -10.25 7.10 2.70
C ASP A 129 -9.46 8.41 2.72
N TRP A 130 -8.59 8.60 1.75
CA TRP A 130 -7.81 9.82 1.55
C TRP A 130 -8.60 10.88 0.76
N VAL A 131 -9.73 10.52 0.16
CA VAL A 131 -10.62 11.41 -0.58
C VAL A 131 -11.91 11.68 0.17
N ASP A 132 -12.44 12.88 0.05
CA ASP A 132 -13.71 13.27 0.65
C ASP A 132 -14.91 12.52 0.07
N VAL A 133 -14.81 12.09 -1.18
CA VAL A 133 -15.85 11.31 -1.88
C VAL A 133 -15.25 9.99 -2.36
N SER A 134 -15.51 8.94 -1.60
CA SER A 134 -15.02 7.60 -1.91
C SER A 134 -15.65 7.03 -3.19
N ASN A 135 -14.87 6.31 -3.97
CA ASN A 135 -15.34 5.57 -5.14
C ASN A 135 -14.64 4.21 -5.20
N ASP A 136 -15.44 3.14 -5.17
CA ASP A 136 -14.93 1.77 -5.15
C ASP A 136 -14.36 1.31 -6.50
N ASP A 137 -14.55 2.10 -7.54
CA ASP A 137 -14.09 1.76 -8.89
C ASP A 137 -12.87 2.58 -9.36
N TYR A 138 -12.21 3.37 -8.49
CA TYR A 138 -11.01 4.13 -8.89
C TYR A 138 -9.96 3.24 -9.56
N TRP A 139 -9.73 2.05 -9.04
CA TRP A 139 -8.82 1.07 -9.64
C TRP A 139 -9.55 -0.06 -10.38
N GLY A 140 -10.82 0.15 -10.76
CA GLY A 140 -11.61 -0.84 -11.47
C GLY A 140 -12.05 -2.02 -10.61
N GLY A 141 -12.24 -1.79 -9.30
CA GLY A 141 -12.60 -2.86 -8.35
C GLY A 141 -13.94 -3.51 -8.64
N GLU A 142 -14.93 -2.74 -9.05
CA GLU A 142 -16.27 -3.22 -9.39
C GLU A 142 -16.40 -3.55 -10.88
N SER A 143 -15.95 -2.65 -11.75
CA SER A 143 -16.02 -2.84 -13.21
C SER A 143 -15.04 -3.89 -13.74
N ARG A 144 -14.01 -4.24 -12.97
CA ARG A 144 -12.88 -5.09 -13.37
C ARG A 144 -12.11 -4.59 -14.59
N LYS A 145 -12.31 -3.32 -14.93
CA LYS A 145 -11.66 -2.66 -16.06
C LYS A 145 -10.66 -1.64 -15.58
N LYS A 146 -9.56 -1.50 -16.29
CA LYS A 146 -8.61 -0.43 -16.03
C LYS A 146 -9.29 0.93 -16.16
N THR A 147 -9.05 1.80 -15.20
CA THR A 147 -9.53 3.19 -15.20
C THR A 147 -8.38 4.16 -15.46
N ILE A 148 -8.70 5.43 -15.62
CA ILE A 148 -7.70 6.50 -15.75
C ILE A 148 -6.90 6.74 -14.47
N TYR A 149 -7.41 6.28 -13.32
CA TYR A 149 -6.77 6.40 -12.00
C TYR A 149 -5.86 5.22 -11.66
N ASP A 150 -5.91 4.16 -12.46
CA ASP A 150 -5.06 2.99 -12.29
C ASP A 150 -3.59 3.35 -12.61
N PRO A 151 -2.64 3.16 -11.68
CA PRO A 151 -1.25 3.56 -11.87
C PRO A 151 -0.44 2.60 -12.75
N CYS A 152 -0.95 1.41 -13.02
CA CYS A 152 -0.24 0.42 -13.81
C CYS A 152 -0.02 0.89 -15.26
N PRO A 153 1.06 0.51 -15.91
CA PRO A 153 1.33 0.91 -17.29
C PRO A 153 0.29 0.35 -18.27
N VAL A 154 0.29 0.87 -19.49
CA VAL A 154 -0.60 0.41 -20.56
C VAL A 154 -0.43 -1.09 -20.79
N GLY A 155 -1.55 -1.82 -20.94
CA GLY A 155 -1.60 -3.28 -21.05
C GLY A 155 -1.53 -4.02 -19.71
N TYR A 156 -1.48 -3.27 -18.61
CA TYR A 156 -1.52 -3.80 -17.25
C TYR A 156 -2.52 -3.02 -16.41
N LYS A 157 -3.01 -3.65 -15.36
CA LYS A 157 -3.93 -3.03 -14.40
C LYS A 157 -3.63 -3.47 -12.97
N VAL A 158 -4.21 -2.77 -12.01
CA VAL A 158 -4.22 -3.19 -10.61
C VAL A 158 -4.97 -4.52 -10.52
N PRO A 159 -4.43 -5.53 -9.81
CA PRO A 159 -5.12 -6.80 -9.61
C PRO A 159 -6.41 -6.59 -8.80
N VAL A 160 -7.50 -7.19 -9.28
CA VAL A 160 -8.82 -7.17 -8.63
C VAL A 160 -9.33 -8.59 -8.43
N CYS A 161 -10.23 -8.80 -7.49
CA CYS A 161 -10.89 -10.09 -7.31
C CYS A 161 -11.68 -10.47 -8.57
N ASP A 162 -11.82 -11.77 -8.82
CA ASP A 162 -12.66 -12.26 -9.90
C ASP A 162 -14.17 -12.09 -9.61
N ALA A 163 -15.01 -12.59 -10.51
CA ALA A 163 -16.46 -12.46 -10.38
C ALA A 163 -17.03 -13.17 -9.15
N ASP A 164 -16.36 -14.22 -8.71
CA ASP A 164 -16.74 -15.03 -7.54
C ASP A 164 -16.12 -14.49 -6.23
N GLY A 165 -15.37 -13.36 -6.31
CA GLY A 165 -14.74 -12.72 -5.18
C GLY A 165 -13.41 -13.36 -4.75
N ASN A 166 -12.83 -14.26 -5.57
CA ASN A 166 -11.54 -14.84 -5.26
C ASN A 166 -10.43 -13.81 -5.44
N THR A 167 -9.55 -13.74 -4.46
CA THR A 167 -8.42 -12.81 -4.49
C THR A 167 -7.35 -13.24 -5.51
N PRO A 168 -6.74 -12.30 -6.23
CA PRO A 168 -5.64 -12.58 -7.16
C PRO A 168 -4.39 -13.16 -6.47
N TYR A 169 -4.27 -13.00 -5.15
CA TYR A 169 -3.17 -13.52 -4.35
C TYR A 169 -3.48 -14.84 -3.60
N ALA A 170 -4.59 -15.52 -3.91
CA ALA A 170 -4.97 -16.78 -3.23
C ALA A 170 -3.85 -17.83 -3.30
N TRP A 171 -3.13 -17.91 -4.41
CA TRP A 171 -2.01 -18.83 -4.59
C TRP A 171 -0.84 -18.57 -3.62
N LEU A 172 -0.64 -17.34 -3.14
CA LEU A 172 0.36 -17.05 -2.11
C LEU A 172 -0.07 -17.55 -0.73
N VAL A 173 -1.38 -17.51 -0.43
CA VAL A 173 -1.91 -17.89 0.89
C VAL A 173 -1.84 -19.39 1.11
N TYR A 174 -2.06 -20.18 0.08
CA TYR A 174 -2.20 -21.63 0.18
C TYR A 174 -0.92 -22.42 -0.09
N THR A 175 0.12 -21.78 -0.58
CA THR A 175 1.38 -22.43 -0.88
C THR A 175 2.42 -22.06 0.18
N ALA A 176 3.16 -23.08 0.63
CA ALA A 176 4.25 -22.89 1.57
C ALA A 176 5.46 -22.26 0.87
N GLY A 177 5.37 -20.96 0.60
CA GLY A 177 6.50 -20.20 0.11
C GLY A 177 7.65 -20.15 1.10
N LYS A 178 8.80 -19.69 0.67
CA LYS A 178 10.01 -19.63 1.47
C LYS A 178 10.25 -18.19 1.92
N TRP A 179 10.19 -17.99 3.20
CA TRP A 179 10.72 -16.78 3.80
C TRP A 179 12.25 -16.77 3.73
N ASP A 180 12.82 -15.69 3.22
CA ASP A 180 14.24 -15.44 3.17
C ASP A 180 14.60 -14.39 4.23
N GLU A 181 15.12 -14.87 5.36
CA GLU A 181 15.49 -14.05 6.51
C GLU A 181 16.58 -13.03 6.15
N ALA A 182 17.57 -13.46 5.36
CA ALA A 182 18.71 -12.62 5.03
C ALA A 182 18.32 -11.46 4.09
N ASN A 183 17.37 -11.70 3.21
CA ASN A 183 16.94 -10.72 2.20
C ASN A 183 15.58 -10.08 2.54
N ARG A 184 14.98 -10.46 3.67
CA ARG A 184 13.71 -9.90 4.19
C ARG A 184 12.62 -9.86 3.15
N GLY A 185 12.21 -11.01 2.72
CA GLY A 185 11.17 -11.15 1.74
C GLY A 185 10.75 -12.59 1.57
N PHE A 186 9.83 -12.79 0.70
CA PHE A 186 9.19 -14.05 0.49
C PHE A 186 9.36 -14.51 -0.97
N GLU A 187 9.76 -15.76 -1.16
CA GLU A 187 9.82 -16.37 -2.47
C GLU A 187 8.70 -17.38 -2.66
N GLN A 188 7.99 -17.25 -3.76
CA GLN A 188 6.98 -18.19 -4.16
C GLN A 188 7.06 -18.46 -5.66
N GLU A 189 7.25 -19.72 -6.07
CA GLU A 189 7.31 -20.14 -7.48
C GLU A 189 8.27 -19.29 -8.33
N GLY A 190 9.44 -18.97 -7.77
CA GLY A 190 10.43 -18.13 -8.43
C GLY A 190 10.14 -16.64 -8.41
N GLN A 191 9.02 -16.22 -7.82
CA GLN A 191 8.66 -14.82 -7.66
C GLN A 191 9.15 -14.28 -6.32
N TRP A 192 9.77 -13.11 -6.35
CA TRP A 192 10.26 -12.42 -5.17
C TRP A 192 9.26 -11.36 -4.69
N PHE A 193 8.98 -11.35 -3.40
CA PHE A 193 8.12 -10.39 -2.72
C PHE A 193 8.90 -9.78 -1.55
N PRO A 194 9.52 -8.61 -1.73
CA PRO A 194 10.22 -7.93 -0.64
C PRO A 194 9.25 -7.38 0.40
N THR A 195 9.70 -7.27 1.63
CA THR A 195 9.01 -6.46 2.63
C THR A 195 9.39 -5.00 2.43
N THR A 196 8.43 -4.19 2.05
CA THR A 196 8.65 -2.82 1.57
C THR A 196 8.32 -1.76 2.61
N GLY A 197 7.76 -2.15 3.76
CA GLY A 197 7.09 -1.22 4.66
C GLY A 197 5.80 -0.66 4.07
N THR A 198 5.24 0.31 4.77
CA THR A 198 4.04 1.05 4.36
C THR A 198 4.19 2.53 4.71
N ARG A 199 3.27 3.37 4.23
CA ARG A 199 3.12 4.72 4.73
C ARG A 199 1.88 4.81 5.61
N ALA A 200 2.07 5.33 6.81
CA ALA A 200 1.02 5.41 7.83
C ALA A 200 -0.15 6.27 7.35
N TYR A 201 -1.36 5.77 7.51
CA TYR A 201 -2.60 6.39 7.05
C TYR A 201 -2.88 7.78 7.64
N ALA A 202 -2.35 8.06 8.84
CA ALA A 202 -2.60 9.30 9.57
C ALA A 202 -1.54 10.38 9.31
N SER A 203 -0.34 10.02 8.86
CA SER A 203 0.77 10.97 8.75
C SER A 203 1.53 10.91 7.42
N GLY A 204 1.36 9.83 6.66
CA GLY A 204 2.18 9.56 5.47
C GLY A 204 3.63 9.16 5.79
N GLY A 205 3.99 9.08 7.07
CA GLY A 205 5.31 8.64 7.50
C GLY A 205 5.59 7.21 7.04
N LEU A 206 6.85 6.93 6.66
CA LEU A 206 7.26 5.60 6.26
C LEU A 206 7.39 4.72 7.50
N ASP A 207 6.66 3.61 7.52
CA ASP A 207 6.71 2.60 8.55
C ASP A 207 7.44 1.36 8.01
N TYR A 208 8.72 1.30 8.32
CA TYR A 208 9.60 0.19 7.98
C TYR A 208 10.60 -0.01 9.11
N THR A 209 10.65 -1.20 9.67
CA THR A 209 11.68 -1.58 10.62
C THR A 209 12.37 -2.86 10.17
N GLU A 210 13.68 -2.90 10.31
CA GLU A 210 14.44 -4.11 10.01
C GLU A 210 14.14 -5.25 11.00
N ALA A 211 13.73 -4.91 12.22
CA ALA A 211 13.42 -5.90 13.25
C ALA A 211 12.06 -6.61 13.01
N ASN A 212 11.11 -5.92 12.38
CA ASN A 212 9.80 -6.47 12.07
C ASN A 212 9.37 -6.02 10.66
N PRO A 213 10.05 -6.50 9.62
CA PRO A 213 9.74 -6.09 8.27
C PRO A 213 8.37 -6.63 7.86
N TYR A 214 7.56 -5.76 7.28
CA TYR A 214 6.27 -6.14 6.74
C TYR A 214 5.97 -5.39 5.45
N SER A 215 4.97 -5.83 4.73
CA SER A 215 4.53 -5.24 3.48
C SER A 215 3.06 -5.47 3.24
N GLY A 216 2.45 -4.57 2.50
CA GLY A 216 1.13 -4.74 1.92
C GLY A 216 1.18 -4.62 0.41
N LEU A 217 0.46 -5.49 -0.27
CA LEU A 217 0.23 -5.41 -1.71
C LEU A 217 -1.24 -5.14 -1.95
N TRP A 218 -1.56 -3.95 -2.44
CA TRP A 218 -2.93 -3.56 -2.70
C TRP A 218 -3.63 -4.45 -3.73
N ILE A 219 -4.91 -4.65 -3.49
CA ILE A 219 -5.89 -5.22 -4.41
C ILE A 219 -6.91 -4.12 -4.71
N GLY A 220 -7.26 -3.92 -5.97
CA GLY A 220 -8.18 -2.85 -6.37
C GLY A 220 -9.64 -3.07 -5.96
N THR A 221 -9.96 -4.23 -5.41
CA THR A 221 -11.29 -4.52 -4.86
C THR A 221 -11.41 -3.94 -3.45
N LYS A 222 -12.57 -3.37 -3.14
CA LYS A 222 -12.86 -2.85 -1.81
C LYS A 222 -12.81 -3.93 -0.73
N GLY A 223 -12.42 -3.56 0.48
CA GLY A 223 -12.51 -4.43 1.66
C GLY A 223 -13.97 -4.57 2.10
N LYS A 224 -14.41 -5.77 2.42
CA LYS A 224 -15.70 -5.97 3.05
C LYS A 224 -15.64 -5.52 4.51
N ALA A 225 -16.69 -4.87 5.01
CA ALA A 225 -16.86 -4.65 6.43
C ALA A 225 -16.77 -5.98 7.19
N SER A 226 -16.23 -5.99 8.42
CA SER A 226 -16.41 -7.14 9.30
C SER A 226 -17.82 -7.10 9.86
N ASP A 227 -18.43 -8.26 10.02
CA ASP A 227 -19.81 -8.44 10.49
C ASP A 227 -20.10 -7.77 11.85
N ASN A 228 -19.07 -7.36 12.59
CA ASN A 228 -19.17 -6.70 13.89
C ASN A 228 -19.02 -5.16 13.84
N LEU A 229 -18.86 -4.56 12.67
CA LEU A 229 -18.70 -3.12 12.48
C LEU A 229 -19.66 -2.66 11.37
N GLU A 230 -20.95 -2.71 11.63
CA GLU A 230 -22.00 -2.15 10.76
C GLU A 230 -21.80 -0.64 10.49
N LEU A 231 -20.91 0.00 11.23
CA LEU A 231 -20.72 1.45 11.20
C LEU A 231 -19.82 1.95 10.04
N TYR A 232 -19.02 1.08 9.36
CA TYR A 232 -18.01 1.55 8.40
C TYR A 232 -17.84 0.64 7.17
N PRO A 233 -18.87 0.44 6.33
CA PRO A 233 -18.82 -0.60 5.30
C PRO A 233 -17.84 -0.34 4.16
N ASP A 234 -17.47 0.90 3.85
CA ASP A 234 -16.95 1.25 2.51
C ASP A 234 -15.58 1.92 2.47
N LEU A 235 -14.87 2.00 3.60
CA LEU A 235 -13.65 2.80 3.70
C LEU A 235 -12.33 2.02 3.61
N TYR A 236 -12.41 0.72 3.32
CA TYR A 236 -11.24 -0.16 3.29
C TYR A 236 -10.93 -0.63 1.88
N GLY A 237 -9.63 -0.69 1.54
CA GLY A 237 -9.10 -1.47 0.42
C GLY A 237 -8.70 -2.86 0.89
N GLN A 238 -8.75 -3.84 -0.01
CA GLN A 238 -8.14 -5.15 0.25
C GLN A 238 -6.65 -5.11 -0.05
N TYR A 239 -5.89 -5.91 0.69
CA TYR A 239 -4.47 -6.11 0.41
C TYR A 239 -4.00 -7.50 0.83
N MET A 240 -2.90 -7.94 0.21
CA MET A 240 -2.13 -9.08 0.67
C MET A 240 -1.12 -8.60 1.70
N PHE A 241 -1.18 -9.15 2.90
CA PHE A 241 -0.28 -8.84 3.99
C PHE A 241 0.87 -9.84 4.05
N ILE A 242 2.08 -9.33 4.09
CA ILE A 242 3.31 -10.09 4.23
C ILE A 242 4.00 -9.64 5.51
N ILE A 243 4.20 -10.55 6.45
CA ILE A 243 4.85 -10.26 7.73
C ILE A 243 5.86 -11.35 8.09
N ASP A 244 7.04 -10.92 8.51
CA ASP A 244 8.15 -11.77 8.93
C ASP A 244 7.84 -12.58 10.19
N SER A 245 7.48 -11.89 11.28
CA SER A 245 7.41 -12.48 12.63
C SER A 245 6.55 -13.73 12.74
N LYS A 246 5.67 -13.97 11.76
CA LYS A 246 4.76 -15.13 11.74
C LYS A 246 4.80 -15.90 10.42
N ARG A 247 5.67 -15.50 9.47
CA ARG A 247 5.72 -16.07 8.10
C ARG A 247 4.32 -16.13 7.49
N MET A 248 3.53 -15.08 7.74
CA MET A 248 2.11 -15.07 7.45
C MET A 248 1.84 -14.30 6.16
N LEU A 249 1.22 -15.00 5.22
CA LEU A 249 0.60 -14.41 4.05
C LEU A 249 -0.91 -14.44 4.25
N LYS A 250 -1.54 -13.31 4.25
CA LYS A 250 -2.96 -13.18 4.53
C LYS A 250 -3.58 -12.08 3.70
N VAL A 251 -4.73 -12.34 3.10
CA VAL A 251 -5.59 -11.27 2.58
C VAL A 251 -6.26 -10.59 3.75
N SER A 252 -6.13 -9.28 3.81
CA SER A 252 -6.69 -8.44 4.84
C SER A 252 -7.28 -7.18 4.22
N LYS A 253 -7.68 -6.24 5.04
CA LYS A 253 -8.20 -4.93 4.64
C LYS A 253 -7.60 -3.86 5.52
N ASP A 254 -7.35 -2.70 4.94
CA ASP A 254 -6.87 -1.53 5.67
C ASP A 254 -7.46 -0.25 5.07
N LYS A 255 -7.27 0.84 5.78
CA LYS A 255 -7.71 2.17 5.38
C LYS A 255 -7.11 2.54 4.03
N ARG A 256 -7.92 3.09 3.13
CA ARG A 256 -7.51 3.48 1.77
C ARG A 256 -6.44 4.57 1.77
N SER A 257 -6.37 5.36 2.83
CA SER A 257 -5.31 6.34 3.03
C SER A 257 -3.94 5.75 3.35
N GLN A 258 -3.84 4.48 3.73
CA GLN A 258 -2.56 3.78 3.89
C GLN A 258 -1.78 3.72 2.57
N GLY A 259 -0.47 3.94 2.61
CA GLY A 259 0.39 3.76 1.45
C GLY A 259 0.98 2.35 1.41
N MET A 260 0.70 1.58 0.37
CA MET A 260 1.22 0.21 0.20
C MET A 260 1.72 -0.04 -1.22
N SER A 261 2.49 -1.10 -1.39
CA SER A 261 3.01 -1.50 -2.70
C SER A 261 1.91 -2.00 -3.63
N LEU A 262 2.22 -2.01 -4.91
CA LEU A 262 1.40 -2.57 -5.97
C LEU A 262 2.21 -3.53 -6.83
N ARG A 263 1.57 -4.60 -7.30
CA ARG A 263 2.11 -5.45 -8.36
C ARG A 263 1.06 -5.63 -9.43
N CYS A 264 1.32 -5.09 -10.63
CA CYS A 264 0.36 -5.08 -11.71
C CYS A 264 0.15 -6.46 -12.34
N VAL A 265 -1.05 -6.68 -12.89
CA VAL A 265 -1.39 -7.84 -13.71
C VAL A 265 -1.66 -7.40 -15.15
N LYS A 266 -1.42 -8.30 -16.09
CA LYS A 266 -1.77 -8.07 -17.50
C LYS A 266 -3.30 -7.97 -17.65
N GLU A 267 -3.74 -7.03 -18.49
CA GLU A 267 -5.16 -6.89 -18.88
C GLU A 267 -5.68 -8.10 -19.63
#